data_44cc0e9176969312fcecc98f0867f24b
#
_entry.id   44cc0e9176969312fcecc98f0867f24b
#
_cell.length_a   1.000
_cell.length_b   1.000
_cell.length_c   1.000
_cell.angle_alpha   90.00
_cell.angle_beta   90.00
_cell.angle_gamma   90.00
#
_symmetry.space_group_name_H-M   'P 1'
#
loop_
_entity.id
_entity.type
_entity.pdbx_description
1 polymer ?
#
loop_
_entity_poly.entity_id
_entity_poly.type
_entity_poly.pdbx_seq_one_letter_code
_entity_poly.pdbx_strand_id
1 'polypeptide(L)'
;MIEIDKVLKRLGIEDLNEMQQKTTAAILGTENDVVVLSPTGSGKTLAYLLPLAHAIDVTNDNVQALVVVPGRELALQSDTVLKDMACGVRSVSCYGGRPAMDEHKVIKKVMPHIVFGTPGRINDHLDKQNISPYNIRYVIIDEFDKCLQMGFHDEMSRLMKKLPGLRRRFLLSATDAEEIPTFVRLKEAVRIDCLDVSEQVPARVTIHEVKSPVKDKLATLSLLLRSFGERSSVVFLNYRDSVERTAEHLRREGFAVSHFHGGMEQEQREAALYRFSNGSANIFVCTDLASRGLDIPDIDNIVHYHLPQGEDGYVHRVGRTARWDAKGRTFFVLGPEEHIPEFVDGDISEYPLPPSGQLPPPSPARMATLYIGKGKKDKLSKGDIVGFLCKKGGLTSAAIGRIDVKERYCYVAVLRECAGDVIRNTSGEKIKGVKTVVEMVK
;
A
#
# COMPACT_ATOMS: atom_id res chain seq x y z
N MET A 1 -27.22 6.26 -11.03
CA MET A 1 -27.00 5.63 -9.71
C MET A 1 -26.29 4.31 -9.92
N ILE A 2 -25.26 4.02 -9.12
CA ILE A 2 -24.47 2.79 -9.21
C ILE A 2 -25.23 1.68 -8.50
N GLU A 3 -25.32 0.50 -9.11
CA GLU A 3 -25.86 -0.70 -8.47
C GLU A 3 -24.75 -1.34 -7.63
N ILE A 4 -24.81 -1.16 -6.31
CA ILE A 4 -23.79 -1.64 -5.34
C ILE A 4 -23.54 -3.15 -5.50
N ASP A 5 -24.59 -3.95 -5.60
CA ASP A 5 -24.50 -5.41 -5.74
C ASP A 5 -23.71 -5.85 -6.97
N LYS A 6 -23.84 -5.13 -8.09
CA LYS A 6 -23.04 -5.42 -9.30
C LYS A 6 -21.55 -5.10 -9.09
N VAL A 7 -21.24 -4.07 -8.32
CA VAL A 7 -19.87 -3.71 -7.99
C VAL A 7 -19.26 -4.76 -7.07
N LEU A 8 -19.95 -5.17 -6.01
CA LEU A 8 -19.49 -6.19 -5.07
C LEU A 8 -19.20 -7.52 -5.80
N LYS A 9 -20.16 -7.98 -6.62
CA LYS A 9 -19.97 -9.20 -7.43
C LYS A 9 -18.74 -9.12 -8.35
N ARG A 10 -18.47 -7.95 -8.93
CA ARG A 10 -17.28 -7.74 -9.78
C ARG A 10 -15.98 -7.79 -9.00
N LEU A 11 -15.98 -7.26 -7.78
CA LEU A 11 -14.83 -7.30 -6.88
C LEU A 11 -14.64 -8.67 -6.20
N GLY A 12 -15.55 -9.62 -6.40
CA GLY A 12 -15.54 -10.93 -5.76
C GLY A 12 -15.86 -10.87 -4.26
N ILE A 13 -16.60 -9.85 -3.84
CA ILE A 13 -17.02 -9.62 -2.45
C ILE A 13 -18.47 -10.10 -2.33
N GLU A 14 -18.71 -11.05 -1.44
CA GLU A 14 -20.04 -11.58 -1.18
C GLU A 14 -20.88 -10.58 -0.39
N ASP A 15 -20.35 -10.11 0.74
CA ASP A 15 -21.03 -9.19 1.63
C ASP A 15 -20.08 -8.10 2.18
N LEU A 16 -20.63 -6.93 2.47
CA LEU A 16 -19.93 -5.89 3.20
C LEU A 16 -19.83 -6.26 4.69
N ASN A 17 -18.68 -6.03 5.29
CA ASN A 17 -18.54 -6.16 6.73
C ASN A 17 -19.34 -5.08 7.49
N GLU A 18 -19.49 -5.23 8.81
CA GLU A 18 -20.30 -4.36 9.65
C GLU A 18 -19.90 -2.87 9.54
N MET A 19 -18.59 -2.58 9.59
CA MET A 19 -18.06 -1.21 9.45
C MET A 19 -18.42 -0.63 8.07
N GLN A 20 -18.26 -1.42 7.01
CA GLN A 20 -18.59 -0.99 5.65
C GLN A 20 -20.08 -0.75 5.47
N GLN A 21 -20.93 -1.60 6.05
CA GLN A 21 -22.38 -1.43 6.03
C GLN A 21 -22.80 -0.15 6.76
N LYS A 22 -22.31 0.05 8.00
CA LYS A 22 -22.59 1.25 8.80
C LYS A 22 -22.13 2.53 8.08
N THR A 23 -20.92 2.52 7.50
CA THR A 23 -20.36 3.66 6.78
C THR A 23 -21.18 3.97 5.52
N THR A 24 -21.52 2.95 4.74
CA THR A 24 -22.37 3.11 3.55
C THR A 24 -23.73 3.69 3.91
N ALA A 25 -24.37 3.16 4.95
CA ALA A 25 -25.67 3.65 5.43
C ALA A 25 -25.60 5.12 5.90
N ALA A 26 -24.56 5.49 6.65
CA ALA A 26 -24.37 6.87 7.12
C ALA A 26 -24.13 7.86 5.96
N ILE A 27 -23.32 7.47 4.96
CA ILE A 27 -23.01 8.34 3.83
C ILE A 27 -24.24 8.50 2.91
N LEU A 28 -25.02 7.46 2.67
CA LEU A 28 -26.19 7.50 1.80
C LEU A 28 -27.44 8.00 2.50
N GLY A 29 -27.59 7.74 3.80
CA GLY A 29 -28.81 8.02 4.56
C GLY A 29 -28.87 9.40 5.23
N THR A 30 -27.76 10.13 5.28
CA THR A 30 -27.68 11.46 5.91
C THR A 30 -26.95 12.48 5.06
N GLU A 31 -27.12 13.77 5.37
CA GLU A 31 -26.33 14.88 4.80
C GLU A 31 -25.19 15.31 5.73
N ASN A 32 -24.98 14.60 6.84
CA ASN A 32 -24.00 14.91 7.86
C ASN A 32 -22.58 14.54 7.41
N ASP A 33 -21.58 15.14 8.05
CA ASP A 33 -20.19 14.66 7.95
C ASP A 33 -20.08 13.28 8.59
N VAL A 34 -19.07 12.50 8.23
CA VAL A 34 -18.90 11.14 8.76
C VAL A 34 -17.48 10.96 9.28
N VAL A 35 -17.36 10.41 10.49
CA VAL A 35 -16.06 10.01 11.07
C VAL A 35 -16.09 8.51 11.27
N VAL A 36 -15.14 7.82 10.67
CA VAL A 36 -15.01 6.35 10.76
C VAL A 36 -13.70 6.01 11.45
N LEU A 37 -13.81 5.35 12.57
CA LEU A 37 -12.69 4.80 13.31
C LEU A 37 -12.69 3.29 13.14
N SER A 38 -11.63 2.74 12.56
CA SER A 38 -11.54 1.31 12.32
C SER A 38 -10.09 0.90 12.08
N PRO A 39 -9.66 -0.29 12.51
CA PRO A 39 -8.28 -0.75 12.37
C PRO A 39 -7.76 -0.71 10.93
N THR A 40 -6.45 -0.73 10.77
CA THR A 40 -5.82 -0.86 9.45
C THR A 40 -6.19 -2.22 8.83
N GLY A 41 -6.52 -2.22 7.53
CA GLY A 41 -6.88 -3.46 6.82
C GLY A 41 -8.36 -3.84 6.92
N SER A 42 -9.20 -3.10 7.63
CA SER A 42 -10.64 -3.35 7.77
C SER A 42 -11.47 -3.09 6.50
N GLY A 43 -10.86 -2.59 5.42
CA GLY A 43 -11.55 -2.27 4.17
C GLY A 43 -12.16 -0.87 4.13
N LYS A 44 -11.63 0.10 4.90
CA LYS A 44 -12.08 1.51 4.93
C LYS A 44 -12.20 2.13 3.54
N THR A 45 -11.26 1.85 2.63
CA THR A 45 -11.26 2.41 1.28
C THR A 45 -12.54 2.05 0.52
N LEU A 46 -12.97 0.81 0.58
CA LEU A 46 -14.22 0.38 -0.06
C LEU A 46 -15.44 1.00 0.64
N ALA A 47 -15.40 1.11 1.98
CA ALA A 47 -16.49 1.63 2.79
C ALA A 47 -16.91 3.06 2.39
N TYR A 48 -15.96 3.93 2.03
CA TYR A 48 -16.30 5.26 1.54
C TYR A 48 -16.43 5.36 0.02
N LEU A 49 -15.68 4.56 -0.76
CA LEU A 49 -15.73 4.64 -2.22
C LEU A 49 -17.06 4.18 -2.81
N LEU A 50 -17.67 3.15 -2.26
CA LEU A 50 -18.98 2.66 -2.73
C LEU A 50 -20.05 3.74 -2.66
N PRO A 51 -20.36 4.32 -1.48
CA PRO A 51 -21.38 5.37 -1.37
C PRO A 51 -20.96 6.67 -2.04
N LEU A 52 -19.65 7.03 -2.01
CA LEU A 52 -19.16 8.21 -2.73
C LEU A 52 -19.39 8.08 -4.22
N ALA A 53 -19.04 6.96 -4.83
CA ALA A 53 -19.24 6.72 -6.24
C ALA A 53 -20.74 6.76 -6.63
N HIS A 54 -21.63 6.35 -5.73
CA HIS A 54 -23.08 6.47 -5.91
C HIS A 54 -23.54 7.94 -5.90
N ALA A 55 -22.90 8.81 -5.11
CA ALA A 55 -23.24 10.23 -4.98
C ALA A 55 -22.66 11.11 -6.10
N ILE A 56 -21.71 10.59 -6.91
CA ILE A 56 -21.10 11.32 -8.03
C ILE A 56 -22.02 11.38 -9.23
N ASP A 57 -22.18 12.58 -9.77
CA ASP A 57 -22.85 12.81 -11.05
C ASP A 57 -21.85 12.57 -12.19
N VAL A 58 -21.98 11.43 -12.87
CA VAL A 58 -21.07 11.03 -13.96
C VAL A 58 -21.29 11.84 -15.25
N THR A 59 -22.35 12.65 -15.34
CA THR A 59 -22.64 13.55 -16.47
C THR A 59 -21.94 14.89 -16.34
N ASN A 60 -21.45 15.22 -15.15
CA ASN A 60 -20.74 16.46 -14.85
C ASN A 60 -19.23 16.22 -14.92
N ASP A 61 -18.58 16.70 -15.96
CA ASP A 61 -17.13 16.52 -16.24
C ASP A 61 -16.18 17.29 -15.31
N ASN A 62 -16.66 17.81 -14.19
CA ASN A 62 -15.84 18.47 -13.18
C ASN A 62 -15.47 17.55 -12.04
N VAL A 63 -14.39 17.91 -11.34
CA VAL A 63 -14.01 17.25 -10.07
C VAL A 63 -15.04 17.57 -9.00
N GLN A 64 -15.65 16.52 -8.43
CA GLN A 64 -16.70 16.64 -7.42
C GLN A 64 -16.24 16.19 -6.04
N ALA A 65 -15.20 15.37 -5.98
CA ALA A 65 -14.63 14.88 -4.72
C ALA A 65 -13.10 14.89 -4.73
N LEU A 66 -12.53 15.20 -3.57
CA LEU A 66 -11.10 15.03 -3.28
C LEU A 66 -10.93 13.95 -2.21
N VAL A 67 -10.04 13.00 -2.48
CA VAL A 67 -9.60 12.01 -1.49
C VAL A 67 -8.16 12.34 -1.12
N VAL A 68 -7.99 12.88 0.08
CA VAL A 68 -6.71 13.30 0.64
C VAL A 68 -6.10 12.13 1.40
N VAL A 69 -4.86 11.80 1.09
CA VAL A 69 -4.12 10.68 1.68
C VAL A 69 -2.70 11.10 2.07
N PRO A 70 -2.10 10.48 3.09
CA PRO A 70 -0.76 10.85 3.55
C PRO A 70 0.36 10.46 2.58
N GLY A 71 0.13 9.48 1.71
CA GLY A 71 1.17 8.90 0.87
C GLY A 71 0.75 8.66 -0.58
N ARG A 72 1.77 8.62 -1.45
CA ARG A 72 1.62 8.39 -2.91
C ARG A 72 1.02 7.03 -3.20
N GLU A 73 1.48 6.04 -2.47
CA GLU A 73 1.10 4.64 -2.64
C GLU A 73 -0.39 4.45 -2.32
N LEU A 74 -0.86 5.06 -1.23
CA LEU A 74 -2.27 5.02 -0.87
C LEU A 74 -3.15 5.73 -1.91
N ALA A 75 -2.67 6.87 -2.47
CA ALA A 75 -3.38 7.54 -3.57
C ALA A 75 -3.54 6.62 -4.80
N LEU A 76 -2.48 5.90 -5.17
CA LEU A 76 -2.51 4.96 -6.30
C LEU A 76 -3.40 3.75 -6.02
N GLN A 77 -3.32 3.21 -4.80
CA GLN A 77 -4.12 2.07 -4.37
C GLN A 77 -5.61 2.40 -4.38
N SER A 78 -6.02 3.51 -3.76
CA SER A 78 -7.42 3.93 -3.70
C SER A 78 -7.98 4.24 -5.09
N ASP A 79 -7.19 4.87 -5.97
CA ASP A 79 -7.52 5.09 -7.38
C ASP A 79 -7.71 3.76 -8.14
N THR A 80 -6.88 2.75 -7.84
CA THR A 80 -7.00 1.42 -8.44
C THR A 80 -8.28 0.72 -7.99
N VAL A 81 -8.60 0.76 -6.69
CA VAL A 81 -9.85 0.20 -6.15
C VAL A 81 -11.06 0.79 -6.86
N LEU A 82 -11.11 2.12 -7.01
CA LEU A 82 -12.23 2.77 -7.73
C LEU A 82 -12.30 2.33 -9.21
N LYS A 83 -11.17 2.19 -9.88
CA LYS A 83 -11.13 1.71 -11.27
C LYS A 83 -11.59 0.26 -11.41
N ASP A 84 -11.25 -0.59 -10.45
CA ASP A 84 -11.65 -2.00 -10.43
C ASP A 84 -13.17 -2.15 -10.16
N MET A 85 -13.79 -1.19 -9.45
CA MET A 85 -15.25 -1.10 -9.33
C MET A 85 -15.94 -0.93 -10.69
N ALA A 86 -15.25 -0.35 -11.69
CA ALA A 86 -15.72 -0.10 -13.06
C ALA A 86 -17.17 0.45 -13.14
N CYS A 87 -17.43 1.43 -12.29
CA CYS A 87 -18.75 2.03 -12.06
C CYS A 87 -19.02 3.30 -12.91
N GLY A 88 -18.17 3.59 -13.89
CA GLY A 88 -18.29 4.77 -14.76
C GLY A 88 -17.72 6.06 -14.16
N VAL A 89 -17.31 6.06 -12.90
CA VAL A 89 -16.65 7.21 -12.24
C VAL A 89 -15.20 7.28 -12.70
N ARG A 90 -14.81 8.44 -13.26
CA ARG A 90 -13.43 8.69 -13.69
C ARG A 90 -12.61 9.26 -12.55
N SER A 91 -11.35 8.81 -12.43
CA SER A 91 -10.45 9.29 -11.39
C SER A 91 -9.01 9.42 -11.85
N VAL A 92 -8.25 10.21 -11.12
CA VAL A 92 -6.79 10.34 -11.26
C VAL A 92 -6.14 10.41 -9.89
N SER A 93 -4.88 9.96 -9.82
CA SER A 93 -4.04 10.11 -8.63
C SER A 93 -2.98 11.19 -8.87
N CYS A 94 -2.88 12.16 -7.93
CA CYS A 94 -1.99 13.31 -7.94
C CYS A 94 -1.07 13.30 -6.71
N TYR A 95 0.25 13.14 -6.92
CA TYR A 95 1.20 13.02 -5.81
C TYR A 95 2.59 13.52 -6.19
N GLY A 96 3.39 13.91 -5.21
CA GLY A 96 4.75 14.42 -5.41
C GLY A 96 5.69 13.38 -6.04
N GLY A 97 6.84 13.83 -6.63
CA GLY A 97 7.82 12.97 -7.28
C GLY A 97 7.61 12.74 -8.77
N ARG A 98 6.60 13.40 -9.36
CA ARG A 98 6.40 13.49 -10.81
C ARG A 98 6.31 14.96 -11.24
N PRO A 99 6.63 15.30 -12.50
CA PRO A 99 6.37 16.63 -13.01
C PRO A 99 4.87 16.96 -12.96
N ALA A 100 4.48 18.08 -12.32
CA ALA A 100 3.08 18.48 -12.21
C ALA A 100 2.41 18.69 -13.59
N MET A 101 3.20 19.04 -14.61
CA MET A 101 2.72 19.19 -15.99
C MET A 101 2.19 17.89 -16.60
N ASP A 102 2.78 16.74 -16.24
CA ASP A 102 2.30 15.44 -16.75
C ASP A 102 0.95 15.07 -16.10
N GLU A 103 0.78 15.36 -14.79
CA GLU A 103 -0.50 15.19 -14.12
C GLU A 103 -1.56 16.14 -14.69
N HIS A 104 -1.21 17.40 -14.97
CA HIS A 104 -2.12 18.34 -15.61
C HIS A 104 -2.65 17.81 -16.96
N LYS A 105 -1.78 17.27 -17.82
CA LYS A 105 -2.18 16.65 -19.07
C LYS A 105 -3.14 15.48 -18.86
N VAL A 106 -2.91 14.68 -17.83
CA VAL A 106 -3.78 13.54 -17.48
C VAL A 106 -5.14 14.03 -16.98
N ILE A 107 -5.17 15.01 -16.06
CA ILE A 107 -6.41 15.62 -15.54
C ILE A 107 -7.26 16.16 -16.71
N LYS A 108 -6.64 16.95 -17.59
CA LYS A 108 -7.34 17.53 -18.77
C LYS A 108 -7.87 16.48 -19.74
N LYS A 109 -7.16 15.35 -19.90
CA LYS A 109 -7.57 14.26 -20.80
C LYS A 109 -8.66 13.38 -20.19
N VAL A 110 -8.56 13.07 -18.90
CA VAL A 110 -9.46 12.14 -18.20
C VAL A 110 -10.74 12.83 -17.76
N MET A 111 -10.67 14.15 -17.45
CA MET A 111 -11.77 14.91 -16.83
C MET A 111 -12.35 14.16 -15.63
N PRO A 112 -11.55 13.98 -14.55
CA PRO A 112 -11.90 13.11 -13.44
C PRO A 112 -13.04 13.71 -12.61
N HIS A 113 -13.88 12.84 -12.07
CA HIS A 113 -14.88 13.20 -11.07
C HIS A 113 -14.28 13.18 -9.65
N ILE A 114 -13.30 12.29 -9.43
CA ILE A 114 -12.62 12.13 -8.14
C ILE A 114 -11.11 12.27 -8.36
N VAL A 115 -10.45 13.04 -7.49
CA VAL A 115 -8.99 13.15 -7.44
C VAL A 115 -8.49 12.60 -6.12
N PHE A 116 -7.62 11.59 -6.21
CA PHE A 116 -6.86 11.07 -5.08
C PHE A 116 -5.52 11.79 -5.01
N GLY A 117 -5.08 12.22 -3.81
CA GLY A 117 -3.77 12.85 -3.77
C GLY A 117 -3.26 13.22 -2.38
N THR A 118 -1.97 13.57 -2.34
CA THR A 118 -1.37 14.13 -1.14
C THR A 118 -1.73 15.62 -0.99
N PRO A 119 -1.85 16.14 0.26
CA PRO A 119 -2.33 17.50 0.51
C PRO A 119 -1.60 18.58 -0.29
N GLY A 120 -0.26 18.54 -0.30
CA GLY A 120 0.55 19.51 -1.02
C GLY A 120 0.34 19.49 -2.54
N ARG A 121 0.16 18.30 -3.15
CA ARG A 121 -0.03 18.17 -4.59
C ARG A 121 -1.43 18.60 -5.03
N ILE A 122 -2.46 18.30 -4.25
CA ILE A 122 -3.81 18.78 -4.51
C ILE A 122 -3.84 20.31 -4.44
N ASN A 123 -3.17 20.91 -3.43
CA ASN A 123 -3.03 22.37 -3.34
C ASN A 123 -2.36 22.98 -4.58
N ASP A 124 -1.30 22.35 -5.09
CA ASP A 124 -0.58 22.82 -6.30
C ASP A 124 -1.51 22.85 -7.53
N HIS A 125 -2.34 21.80 -7.71
CA HIS A 125 -3.31 21.75 -8.82
C HIS A 125 -4.45 22.76 -8.68
N LEU A 126 -4.90 23.04 -7.44
CA LEU A 126 -5.89 24.09 -7.19
C LEU A 126 -5.31 25.49 -7.45
N ASP A 127 -4.08 25.76 -6.98
CA ASP A 127 -3.41 27.03 -7.17
C ASP A 127 -3.11 27.33 -8.65
N LYS A 128 -2.77 26.30 -9.41
CA LYS A 128 -2.56 26.38 -10.87
C LYS A 128 -3.85 26.30 -11.69
N GLN A 129 -5.00 26.27 -11.04
CA GLN A 129 -6.32 26.16 -11.69
C GLN A 129 -6.47 24.93 -12.60
N ASN A 130 -5.70 23.86 -12.35
CA ASN A 130 -5.84 22.59 -13.06
C ASN A 130 -7.08 21.83 -12.61
N ILE A 131 -7.57 22.12 -11.39
CA ILE A 131 -8.80 21.61 -10.78
C ILE A 131 -9.59 22.81 -10.31
N SER A 132 -10.87 22.89 -10.75
CA SER A 132 -11.80 23.92 -10.31
C SER A 132 -12.31 23.61 -8.89
N PRO A 133 -12.19 24.52 -7.92
CA PRO A 133 -12.65 24.29 -6.55
C PRO A 133 -14.19 24.37 -6.40
N TYR A 134 -14.88 24.96 -7.34
CA TYR A 134 -16.31 25.32 -7.20
C TYR A 134 -17.27 24.13 -7.26
N ASN A 135 -16.87 23.04 -7.93
CA ASN A 135 -17.68 21.83 -8.07
C ASN A 135 -17.35 20.75 -7.02
N ILE A 136 -16.35 20.98 -6.18
CA ILE A 136 -15.93 20.04 -5.15
C ILE A 136 -16.94 20.10 -4.00
N ARG A 137 -17.69 19.01 -3.83
CA ARG A 137 -18.74 18.85 -2.81
C ARG A 137 -18.31 17.96 -1.66
N TYR A 138 -17.37 17.04 -1.90
CA TYR A 138 -16.93 16.03 -0.94
C TYR A 138 -15.42 16.12 -0.73
N VAL A 139 -14.99 16.06 0.51
CA VAL A 139 -13.59 15.85 0.88
C VAL A 139 -13.53 14.62 1.79
N ILE A 140 -12.75 13.67 1.40
CA ILE A 140 -12.43 12.48 2.17
C ILE A 140 -10.98 12.60 2.63
N ILE A 141 -10.71 12.38 3.92
CA ILE A 141 -9.35 12.31 4.44
C ILE A 141 -9.16 10.89 4.97
N ASP A 142 -8.46 10.09 4.20
CA ASP A 142 -8.14 8.72 4.59
C ASP A 142 -6.78 8.67 5.31
N GLU A 143 -6.66 7.83 6.33
CA GLU A 143 -5.57 7.85 7.30
C GLU A 143 -5.36 9.26 7.91
N PHE A 144 -6.45 9.85 8.42
CA PHE A 144 -6.44 11.21 8.94
C PHE A 144 -5.42 11.42 10.07
N ASP A 145 -5.32 10.48 11.01
CA ASP A 145 -4.31 10.43 12.05
C ASP A 145 -2.89 10.55 11.48
N LYS A 146 -2.63 9.88 10.38
CA LYS A 146 -1.32 9.90 9.72
C LYS A 146 -1.06 11.22 9.00
N CYS A 147 -2.08 11.80 8.38
CA CYS A 147 -1.95 13.14 7.79
C CYS A 147 -1.52 14.16 8.84
N LEU A 148 -2.03 14.09 10.06
CA LEU A 148 -1.63 14.96 11.16
C LEU A 148 -0.21 14.65 11.66
N GLN A 149 0.12 13.38 11.92
CA GLN A 149 1.44 12.95 12.38
C GLN A 149 2.57 13.28 11.40
N MET A 150 2.30 13.30 10.10
CA MET A 150 3.26 13.68 9.07
C MET A 150 3.43 15.19 8.91
N GLY A 151 2.73 16.00 9.70
CA GLY A 151 2.83 17.45 9.68
C GLY A 151 2.08 18.13 8.54
N PHE A 152 1.11 17.47 7.90
CA PHE A 152 0.31 18.08 6.83
C PHE A 152 -0.81 19.00 7.32
N HIS A 153 -0.73 19.45 8.59
CA HIS A 153 -1.74 20.34 9.18
C HIS A 153 -1.95 21.62 8.35
N ASP A 154 -0.88 22.30 7.96
CA ASP A 154 -0.95 23.55 7.21
C ASP A 154 -1.46 23.35 5.79
N GLU A 155 -1.00 22.31 5.09
CA GLU A 155 -1.48 21.99 3.75
C GLU A 155 -2.95 21.60 3.74
N MET A 156 -3.42 20.83 4.72
CA MET A 156 -4.84 20.49 4.84
C MET A 156 -5.68 21.72 5.20
N SER A 157 -5.21 22.57 6.12
CA SER A 157 -5.87 23.83 6.46
C SER A 157 -6.01 24.74 5.23
N ARG A 158 -4.93 24.88 4.45
CA ARG A 158 -4.93 25.64 3.20
C ARG A 158 -5.88 25.05 2.16
N LEU A 159 -5.92 23.73 2.03
CA LEU A 159 -6.84 23.01 1.13
C LEU A 159 -8.30 23.31 1.47
N MET A 160 -8.67 23.13 2.74
CA MET A 160 -10.06 23.33 3.19
C MET A 160 -10.57 24.76 2.97
N LYS A 161 -9.68 25.77 3.08
CA LYS A 161 -10.03 27.18 2.82
C LYS A 161 -10.35 27.48 1.36
N LYS A 162 -9.86 26.66 0.42
CA LYS A 162 -10.02 26.87 -1.03
C LYS A 162 -11.31 26.27 -1.60
N LEU A 163 -12.11 25.58 -0.83
CA LEU A 163 -13.26 24.80 -1.29
C LEU A 163 -14.60 25.46 -0.93
N PRO A 164 -15.07 26.46 -1.69
CA PRO A 164 -16.29 27.18 -1.36
C PRO A 164 -17.55 26.33 -1.53
N GLY A 165 -17.50 25.31 -2.39
CA GLY A 165 -18.62 24.39 -2.67
C GLY A 165 -18.71 23.19 -1.75
N LEU A 166 -17.80 23.06 -0.78
CA LEU A 166 -17.70 21.88 0.08
C LEU A 166 -18.97 21.70 0.94
N ARG A 167 -19.58 20.52 0.78
CA ARG A 167 -20.80 20.16 1.53
C ARG A 167 -20.49 19.20 2.66
N ARG A 168 -19.76 18.09 2.38
CA ARG A 168 -19.55 17.00 3.32
C ARG A 168 -18.09 16.60 3.43
N ARG A 169 -17.68 16.14 4.62
CA ARG A 169 -16.35 15.64 4.95
C ARG A 169 -16.48 14.24 5.49
N PHE A 170 -15.59 13.35 5.03
CA PHE A 170 -15.49 12.00 5.56
C PHE A 170 -14.07 11.81 6.09
N LEU A 171 -13.93 11.57 7.38
CA LEU A 171 -12.65 11.32 8.03
C LEU A 171 -12.56 9.84 8.35
N LEU A 172 -11.48 9.21 7.93
CA LEU A 172 -11.22 7.81 8.22
C LEU A 172 -9.87 7.71 8.94
N SER A 173 -9.86 7.03 10.08
CA SER A 173 -8.67 6.89 10.92
C SER A 173 -8.56 5.47 11.47
N ALA A 174 -7.34 5.05 11.78
CA ALA A 174 -7.06 3.81 12.49
C ALA A 174 -6.93 4.01 14.00
N THR A 175 -6.79 5.25 14.43
CA THR A 175 -6.75 5.65 15.84
C THR A 175 -7.72 6.79 16.07
N ASP A 176 -8.21 6.93 17.30
CA ASP A 176 -8.99 8.09 17.70
C ASP A 176 -8.06 9.29 17.86
N ALA A 177 -8.29 10.34 17.09
CA ALA A 177 -7.61 11.60 17.35
C ALA A 177 -8.25 12.26 18.57
N GLU A 178 -7.45 12.56 19.60
CA GLU A 178 -7.91 13.23 20.81
C GLU A 178 -8.72 14.49 20.50
N GLU A 179 -8.30 15.24 19.47
CA GLU A 179 -9.04 16.38 18.94
C GLU A 179 -8.97 16.45 17.41
N ILE A 180 -10.12 16.62 16.78
CA ILE A 180 -10.18 16.93 15.34
C ILE A 180 -9.90 18.41 15.16
N PRO A 181 -8.82 18.80 14.43
CA PRO A 181 -8.46 20.20 14.27
C PRO A 181 -9.57 21.06 13.69
N THR A 182 -9.72 22.28 14.20
CA THR A 182 -10.78 23.22 13.82
C THR A 182 -10.81 23.57 12.35
N PHE A 183 -9.68 23.45 11.63
CA PHE A 183 -9.64 23.72 10.19
C PHE A 183 -10.49 22.76 9.36
N VAL A 184 -10.75 21.55 9.85
CA VAL A 184 -11.62 20.56 9.17
C VAL A 184 -13.05 21.08 9.10
N ARG A 185 -13.47 21.89 10.06
CA ARG A 185 -14.81 22.50 10.14
C ARG A 185 -15.90 21.45 10.01
N LEU A 186 -15.77 20.35 10.78
CA LEU A 186 -16.84 19.36 10.85
C LEU A 186 -18.15 20.05 11.26
N LYS A 187 -19.20 19.70 10.56
CA LYS A 187 -20.56 19.98 10.97
C LYS A 187 -21.06 18.83 11.88
N GLU A 188 -22.36 18.71 12.04
CA GLU A 188 -22.93 17.52 12.69
C GLU A 188 -22.37 16.25 12.05
N ALA A 189 -21.53 15.49 12.78
CA ALA A 189 -20.88 14.32 12.25
C ALA A 189 -21.47 13.04 12.82
N VAL A 190 -21.78 12.09 11.93
CA VAL A 190 -22.06 10.71 12.36
C VAL A 190 -20.73 10.02 12.63
N ARG A 191 -20.53 9.58 13.88
CA ARG A 191 -19.35 8.85 14.30
C ARG A 191 -19.63 7.34 14.27
N ILE A 192 -18.83 6.62 13.52
CA ILE A 192 -18.84 5.15 13.42
C ILE A 192 -17.55 4.69 14.07
N ASP A 193 -17.65 4.15 15.27
CA ASP A 193 -16.53 3.64 16.02
C ASP A 193 -16.53 2.12 15.97
N CYS A 194 -15.52 1.57 15.33
CA CYS A 194 -15.25 0.15 15.20
C CYS A 194 -13.83 -0.16 15.71
N LEU A 195 -13.29 0.70 16.58
CA LEU A 195 -12.09 0.44 17.34
C LEU A 195 -12.51 -0.33 18.58
N ASP A 196 -12.53 -1.66 18.52
CA ASP A 196 -12.67 -2.47 19.72
C ASP A 196 -11.41 -2.29 20.58
N VAL A 197 -11.57 -1.73 21.77
CA VAL A 197 -10.47 -1.41 22.70
C VAL A 197 -9.73 -2.70 23.14
N SER A 198 -10.36 -3.86 22.97
CA SER A 198 -9.79 -5.18 23.30
C SER A 198 -8.99 -5.85 22.17
N GLU A 199 -9.05 -5.35 20.91
CA GLU A 199 -8.42 -6.00 19.75
C GLU A 199 -7.67 -5.03 18.81
N GLN A 200 -6.91 -4.08 19.37
CA GLN A 200 -6.01 -3.25 18.54
C GLN A 200 -4.94 -4.10 17.84
N VAL A 201 -4.54 -5.18 18.49
CA VAL A 201 -3.76 -6.26 17.88
C VAL A 201 -4.64 -7.50 17.81
N PRO A 202 -4.86 -8.11 16.63
CA PRO A 202 -5.70 -9.30 16.54
C PRO A 202 -5.24 -10.37 17.52
N ALA A 203 -6.14 -10.97 18.29
CA ALA A 203 -5.86 -12.07 19.22
C ALA A 203 -5.16 -13.28 18.55
N ARG A 204 -5.07 -13.26 17.23
CA ARG A 204 -4.43 -14.29 16.38
C ARG A 204 -2.94 -14.01 16.11
N VAL A 205 -2.38 -12.93 16.66
CA VAL A 205 -0.96 -12.60 16.51
C VAL A 205 -0.20 -13.13 17.72
N THR A 206 0.75 -14.01 17.47
CA THR A 206 1.68 -14.45 18.52
C THR A 206 2.86 -13.51 18.61
N ILE A 207 3.25 -13.14 19.84
CA ILE A 207 4.32 -12.19 20.12
C ILE A 207 5.54 -12.95 20.64
N HIS A 208 6.67 -12.69 20.02
CA HIS A 208 7.94 -13.36 20.37
C HIS A 208 9.05 -12.35 20.62
N GLU A 209 9.87 -12.61 21.64
CA GLU A 209 11.15 -11.93 21.83
C GLU A 209 12.31 -12.79 21.31
N VAL A 210 13.29 -12.13 20.70
CA VAL A 210 14.50 -12.74 20.15
C VAL A 210 15.71 -11.99 20.70
N LYS A 211 16.49 -12.61 21.56
CA LYS A 211 17.63 -11.97 22.22
C LYS A 211 18.86 -11.97 21.32
N SER A 212 19.44 -10.81 21.10
CA SER A 212 20.73 -10.65 20.44
C SER A 212 21.83 -10.50 21.50
N PRO A 213 22.92 -11.26 21.41
CA PRO A 213 24.02 -11.17 22.39
C PRO A 213 24.79 -9.85 22.24
N VAL A 214 24.65 -9.15 21.12
CA VAL A 214 25.36 -7.92 20.80
C VAL A 214 24.42 -6.83 20.33
N LYS A 215 24.89 -5.58 20.45
CA LYS A 215 24.12 -4.40 20.08
C LYS A 215 23.84 -4.32 18.56
N ASP A 216 24.77 -4.82 17.73
CA ASP A 216 24.54 -4.99 16.29
C ASP A 216 23.79 -6.31 16.03
N LYS A 217 22.49 -6.21 15.80
CA LYS A 217 21.57 -7.35 15.74
C LYS A 217 21.50 -8.04 14.36
N LEU A 218 22.35 -7.66 13.38
CA LEU A 218 22.27 -8.19 12.02
C LEU A 218 22.44 -9.70 11.94
N ALA A 219 23.41 -10.25 12.66
CA ALA A 219 23.62 -11.70 12.69
C ALA A 219 22.42 -12.45 13.29
N THR A 220 21.83 -11.91 14.36
CA THR A 220 20.61 -12.45 14.98
C THR A 220 19.42 -12.38 14.00
N LEU A 221 19.26 -11.26 13.30
CA LEU A 221 18.25 -11.11 12.27
C LEU A 221 18.41 -12.15 11.15
N SER A 222 19.63 -12.37 10.68
CA SER A 222 19.90 -13.36 9.63
C SER A 222 19.53 -14.78 10.08
N LEU A 223 19.87 -15.17 11.31
CA LEU A 223 19.46 -16.46 11.87
C LEU A 223 17.94 -16.59 11.98
N LEU A 224 17.27 -15.55 12.46
CA LEU A 224 15.81 -15.50 12.58
C LEU A 224 15.15 -15.68 11.21
N LEU A 225 15.57 -14.93 10.20
CA LEU A 225 15.02 -15.01 8.85
C LEU A 225 15.29 -16.37 8.18
N ARG A 226 16.45 -16.99 8.43
CA ARG A 226 16.74 -18.37 7.99
C ARG A 226 15.78 -19.38 8.63
N SER A 227 15.43 -19.20 9.91
CA SER A 227 14.47 -20.07 10.60
C SER A 227 13.06 -19.99 10.04
N PHE A 228 12.72 -18.91 9.34
CA PHE A 228 11.41 -18.74 8.69
C PHE A 228 11.30 -19.43 7.32
N GLY A 229 12.41 -19.73 6.67
CA GLY A 229 12.45 -20.33 5.35
C GLY A 229 11.88 -19.41 4.27
N GLU A 230 10.91 -19.90 3.49
CA GLU A 230 10.28 -19.14 2.38
C GLU A 230 9.19 -18.17 2.83
N ARG A 231 8.83 -18.14 4.11
CA ARG A 231 7.73 -17.32 4.63
C ARG A 231 8.00 -15.84 4.43
N SER A 232 6.93 -15.13 4.08
CA SER A 232 6.97 -13.67 3.89
C SER A 232 7.28 -12.96 5.21
N SER A 233 8.20 -12.01 5.17
CA SER A 233 8.63 -11.28 6.35
C SER A 233 8.81 -9.80 6.06
N VAL A 234 8.29 -8.94 6.95
CA VAL A 234 8.56 -7.50 6.93
C VAL A 234 9.44 -7.15 8.12
N VAL A 235 10.57 -6.49 7.84
CA VAL A 235 11.53 -6.04 8.85
C VAL A 235 11.43 -4.52 8.98
N PHE A 236 11.04 -4.06 10.16
CA PHE A 236 10.86 -2.64 10.45
C PHE A 236 12.08 -2.02 11.10
N LEU A 237 12.51 -0.89 10.52
CA LEU A 237 13.58 -0.04 11.03
C LEU A 237 13.12 1.42 11.09
N ASN A 238 13.75 2.23 11.97
CA ASN A 238 13.35 3.62 12.17
C ASN A 238 14.06 4.59 11.20
N TYR A 239 15.20 4.20 10.61
CA TYR A 239 16.06 5.09 9.83
C TYR A 239 16.34 4.55 8.42
N ARG A 240 16.43 5.44 7.42
CA ARG A 240 16.69 5.09 6.01
C ARG A 240 18.01 4.36 5.83
N ASP A 241 19.08 4.89 6.41
CA ASP A 241 20.43 4.32 6.29
C ASP A 241 20.49 2.91 6.92
N SER A 242 19.73 2.69 8.00
CA SER A 242 19.61 1.36 8.60
C SER A 242 18.88 0.38 7.69
N VAL A 243 17.86 0.85 6.94
CA VAL A 243 17.14 0.03 5.94
C VAL A 243 18.10 -0.40 4.84
N GLU A 244 18.86 0.55 4.27
CA GLU A 244 19.82 0.27 3.20
C GLU A 244 20.90 -0.70 3.66
N ARG A 245 21.53 -0.43 4.82
CA ARG A 245 22.56 -1.28 5.44
C ARG A 245 22.04 -2.70 5.69
N THR A 246 20.87 -2.83 6.27
CA THR A 246 20.28 -4.14 6.58
C THR A 246 19.93 -4.90 5.31
N ALA A 247 19.32 -4.24 4.33
CA ALA A 247 18.98 -4.86 3.06
C ALA A 247 20.23 -5.33 2.29
N GLU A 248 21.31 -4.54 2.31
CA GLU A 248 22.57 -4.92 1.68
C GLU A 248 23.24 -6.10 2.39
N HIS A 249 23.28 -6.11 3.72
CA HIS A 249 23.79 -7.22 4.51
C HIS A 249 23.06 -8.53 4.16
N LEU A 250 21.73 -8.51 4.19
CA LEU A 250 20.92 -9.70 3.89
C LEU A 250 21.11 -10.19 2.44
N ARG A 251 21.24 -9.28 1.46
CA ARG A 251 21.52 -9.66 0.06
C ARG A 251 22.88 -10.34 -0.08
N ARG A 252 23.93 -9.86 0.62
CA ARG A 252 25.26 -10.47 0.62
C ARG A 252 25.23 -11.88 1.19
N GLU A 253 24.34 -12.15 2.14
CA GLU A 253 24.11 -13.48 2.68
C GLU A 253 23.22 -14.37 1.79
N GLY A 254 22.69 -13.86 0.66
CA GLY A 254 21.92 -14.64 -0.30
C GLY A 254 20.41 -14.58 -0.13
N PHE A 255 19.89 -13.73 0.76
CA PHE A 255 18.44 -13.55 0.91
C PHE A 255 17.81 -12.79 -0.26
N ALA A 256 16.58 -13.14 -0.59
CA ALA A 256 15.77 -12.41 -1.59
C ALA A 256 15.07 -11.21 -0.94
N VAL A 257 15.72 -10.05 -1.00
CA VAL A 257 15.32 -8.84 -0.26
C VAL A 257 14.82 -7.73 -1.19
N SER A 258 13.68 -7.17 -0.89
CA SER A 258 13.25 -5.83 -1.31
C SER A 258 13.38 -4.86 -0.14
N HIS A 259 13.73 -3.61 -0.41
CA HIS A 259 13.77 -2.57 0.61
C HIS A 259 12.99 -1.34 0.16
N PHE A 260 12.50 -0.56 1.15
CA PHE A 260 11.62 0.54 0.87
C PHE A 260 11.72 1.64 1.94
N HIS A 261 11.99 2.88 1.51
CA HIS A 261 11.98 4.06 2.37
C HIS A 261 11.69 5.34 1.58
N GLY A 262 11.38 6.42 2.27
CA GLY A 262 10.97 7.69 1.66
C GLY A 262 12.03 8.40 0.80
N GLY A 263 13.31 8.01 0.89
CA GLY A 263 14.39 8.58 0.09
C GLY A 263 14.55 7.99 -1.31
N MET A 264 13.84 6.88 -1.62
CA MET A 264 13.93 6.22 -2.92
C MET A 264 13.13 6.94 -4.00
N GLU A 265 13.61 6.83 -5.25
CA GLU A 265 12.88 7.29 -6.43
C GLU A 265 11.59 6.46 -6.63
N GLN A 266 10.59 7.08 -7.27
CA GLN A 266 9.25 6.45 -7.41
C GLN A 266 9.30 5.11 -8.14
N GLU A 267 10.09 5.00 -9.21
CA GLU A 267 10.22 3.74 -9.97
C GLU A 267 10.83 2.62 -9.13
N GLN A 268 11.83 2.96 -8.30
CA GLN A 268 12.45 2.01 -7.37
C GLN A 268 11.47 1.54 -6.30
N ARG A 269 10.64 2.47 -5.77
CA ARG A 269 9.59 2.16 -4.79
C ARG A 269 8.53 1.22 -5.38
N GLU A 270 8.06 1.51 -6.61
CA GLU A 270 7.10 0.66 -7.32
C GLU A 270 7.69 -0.73 -7.61
N ALA A 271 8.96 -0.81 -8.02
CA ALA A 271 9.65 -2.06 -8.26
C ALA A 271 9.81 -2.89 -6.98
N ALA A 272 10.20 -2.25 -5.85
CA ALA A 272 10.39 -2.92 -4.58
C ALA A 272 9.08 -3.55 -4.07
N LEU A 273 7.99 -2.80 -4.11
CA LEU A 273 6.65 -3.27 -3.74
C LEU A 273 6.19 -4.41 -4.66
N TYR A 274 6.37 -4.24 -5.95
CA TYR A 274 5.97 -5.25 -6.92
C TYR A 274 6.73 -6.56 -6.69
N ARG A 275 8.05 -6.51 -6.45
CA ARG A 275 8.88 -7.70 -6.17
C ARG A 275 8.43 -8.44 -4.92
N PHE A 276 8.09 -7.73 -3.85
CA PHE A 276 7.60 -8.33 -2.63
C PHE A 276 6.20 -8.92 -2.83
N SER A 277 5.28 -8.17 -3.43
CA SER A 277 3.88 -8.60 -3.62
C SER A 277 3.71 -9.76 -4.61
N ASN A 278 4.70 -10.04 -5.47
CA ASN A 278 4.65 -11.12 -6.44
C ASN A 278 5.51 -12.34 -6.08
N GLY A 279 6.13 -12.34 -4.90
CA GLY A 279 7.00 -13.43 -4.43
C GLY A 279 8.40 -13.47 -5.05
N SER A 280 8.86 -12.39 -5.71
CA SER A 280 10.26 -12.27 -6.19
C SER A 280 11.22 -11.83 -5.07
N ALA A 281 10.69 -11.38 -3.95
CA ALA A 281 11.37 -11.20 -2.69
C ALA A 281 10.44 -11.70 -1.60
N ASN A 282 10.97 -12.41 -0.61
CA ASN A 282 10.22 -12.89 0.56
C ASN A 282 10.53 -12.06 1.82
N ILE A 283 11.49 -11.16 1.75
CA ILE A 283 11.83 -10.24 2.82
C ILE A 283 11.69 -8.80 2.33
N PHE A 284 10.95 -8.00 3.12
CA PHE A 284 10.75 -6.58 2.87
C PHE A 284 11.28 -5.76 4.02
N VAL A 285 12.35 -4.99 3.79
CA VAL A 285 13.01 -4.16 4.80
C VAL A 285 12.56 -2.72 4.62
N CYS A 286 11.90 -2.12 5.63
CA CYS A 286 11.32 -0.79 5.44
C CYS A 286 11.28 0.07 6.71
N THR A 287 11.02 1.37 6.53
CA THR A 287 10.65 2.27 7.63
C THR A 287 9.14 2.31 7.82
N ASP A 288 8.67 2.69 9.02
CA ASP A 288 7.24 2.83 9.33
C ASP A 288 6.50 3.73 8.33
N LEU A 289 7.09 4.89 8.05
CA LEU A 289 6.51 5.86 7.12
C LEU A 289 6.32 5.28 5.71
N ALA A 290 7.25 4.43 5.31
CA ALA A 290 7.27 3.84 3.99
C ALA A 290 6.28 2.68 3.82
N SER A 291 5.96 1.96 4.91
CA SER A 291 5.05 0.81 4.88
C SER A 291 3.57 1.17 5.03
N ARG A 292 3.28 2.41 5.43
CA ARG A 292 1.91 2.88 5.64
C ARG A 292 1.17 3.03 4.31
N GLY A 293 -0.10 2.66 4.30
CA GLY A 293 -0.94 2.73 3.11
C GLY A 293 -0.55 1.76 1.99
N LEU A 294 0.38 0.82 2.22
CA LEU A 294 0.75 -0.16 1.22
C LEU A 294 -0.20 -1.36 1.27
N ASP A 295 -0.71 -1.74 0.11
CA ASP A 295 -1.36 -3.02 -0.07
C ASP A 295 -0.29 -4.10 -0.25
N ILE A 296 0.20 -4.56 0.89
CA ILE A 296 1.10 -5.70 0.96
C ILE A 296 0.23 -6.92 1.26
N PRO A 297 0.38 -8.03 0.52
CA PRO A 297 -0.38 -9.26 0.80
C PRO A 297 -0.12 -9.75 2.22
N ASP A 298 -0.95 -10.67 2.70
CA ASP A 298 -0.82 -11.26 4.04
C ASP A 298 0.63 -11.68 4.33
N ILE A 299 1.15 -11.13 5.43
CA ILE A 299 2.53 -11.30 5.84
C ILE A 299 2.57 -12.32 6.98
N ASP A 300 3.40 -13.35 6.84
CA ASP A 300 3.55 -14.37 7.87
C ASP A 300 4.25 -13.84 9.12
N ASN A 301 5.27 -12.97 8.94
CA ASN A 301 6.13 -12.51 10.02
C ASN A 301 6.36 -11.01 9.99
N ILE A 302 6.13 -10.36 11.11
CA ILE A 302 6.55 -8.98 11.36
C ILE A 302 7.77 -9.01 12.27
N VAL A 303 8.84 -8.32 11.89
CA VAL A 303 10.08 -8.25 12.67
C VAL A 303 10.37 -6.81 13.04
N HIS A 304 10.35 -6.51 14.32
CA HIS A 304 10.81 -5.24 14.89
C HIS A 304 12.31 -5.30 15.12
N TYR A 305 13.10 -4.95 14.10
CA TYR A 305 14.55 -4.81 14.25
C TYR A 305 14.90 -3.56 15.07
N HIS A 306 14.23 -2.42 14.78
CA HIS A 306 14.14 -1.30 15.70
C HIS A 306 12.76 -1.28 16.35
N LEU A 307 12.74 -1.05 17.64
CA LEU A 307 11.52 -0.97 18.42
C LEU A 307 10.60 0.15 17.89
N PRO A 308 9.29 -0.06 17.91
CA PRO A 308 8.33 0.99 17.56
C PRO A 308 8.44 2.15 18.57
N GLN A 309 8.30 3.39 18.09
CA GLN A 309 8.44 4.59 18.90
C GLN A 309 7.18 4.93 19.71
N GLY A 310 6.07 4.21 19.50
CA GLY A 310 4.81 4.38 20.19
C GLY A 310 3.82 3.29 19.80
N GLU A 311 2.74 3.22 20.55
CA GLU A 311 1.66 2.23 20.40
C GLU A 311 1.06 2.25 18.98
N ASP A 312 0.73 3.42 18.46
CA ASP A 312 0.24 3.58 17.09
C ASP A 312 1.18 2.94 16.04
N GLY A 313 2.51 3.17 16.20
CA GLY A 313 3.52 2.57 15.35
C GLY A 313 3.49 1.05 15.41
N TYR A 314 3.34 0.49 16.60
CA TYR A 314 3.21 -0.93 16.83
C TYR A 314 1.96 -1.52 16.15
N VAL A 315 0.80 -0.95 16.43
CA VAL A 315 -0.49 -1.39 15.85
C VAL A 315 -0.44 -1.37 14.32
N HIS A 316 0.12 -0.32 13.72
CA HIS A 316 0.25 -0.23 12.26
C HIS A 316 1.23 -1.25 11.66
N ARG A 317 2.32 -1.59 12.36
CA ARG A 317 3.25 -2.64 11.92
C ARG A 317 2.56 -4.00 11.96
N VAL A 318 1.93 -4.33 13.08
CA VAL A 318 1.26 -5.62 13.27
C VAL A 318 0.03 -5.77 12.37
N GLY A 319 -0.70 -4.69 12.11
CA GLY A 319 -1.82 -4.67 11.16
C GLY A 319 -1.45 -5.03 9.70
N ARG A 320 -0.21 -5.41 9.41
CA ARG A 320 0.23 -5.99 8.12
C ARG A 320 0.13 -7.51 8.09
N THR A 321 -0.05 -8.14 9.22
CA THR A 321 -0.26 -9.60 9.36
C THR A 321 -1.64 -9.91 9.93
N ALA A 322 -2.01 -11.16 9.96
CA ALA A 322 -3.26 -11.67 10.54
C ALA A 322 -4.54 -10.98 10.01
N ARG A 323 -4.54 -10.58 8.74
CA ARG A 323 -5.74 -10.04 8.09
C ARG A 323 -6.77 -11.13 7.91
N TRP A 324 -8.06 -10.79 8.07
CA TRP A 324 -9.19 -11.71 7.94
C TRP A 324 -9.07 -12.87 8.95
N ASP A 325 -8.92 -14.11 8.48
CA ASP A 325 -8.82 -15.33 9.30
C ASP A 325 -7.39 -15.88 9.44
N ALA A 326 -6.38 -15.16 8.94
CA ALA A 326 -4.99 -15.59 8.98
C ALA A 326 -4.36 -15.45 10.39
N LYS A 327 -3.45 -16.35 10.73
CA LYS A 327 -2.60 -16.25 11.93
C LYS A 327 -1.33 -15.50 11.58
N GLY A 328 -0.93 -14.54 12.41
CA GLY A 328 0.29 -13.75 12.23
C GLY A 328 1.30 -13.99 13.36
N ARG A 329 2.56 -13.69 13.10
CA ARG A 329 3.63 -13.74 14.11
C ARG A 329 4.39 -12.42 14.13
N THR A 330 4.66 -11.90 15.31
CA THR A 330 5.48 -10.71 15.48
C THR A 330 6.69 -11.01 16.36
N PHE A 331 7.85 -10.46 15.98
CA PHE A 331 9.13 -10.75 16.60
C PHE A 331 9.84 -9.46 16.97
N PHE A 332 10.25 -9.32 18.22
CA PHE A 332 11.08 -8.23 18.70
C PHE A 332 12.53 -8.71 18.79
N VAL A 333 13.42 -8.19 17.94
CA VAL A 333 14.85 -8.49 18.04
C VAL A 333 15.48 -7.50 19.01
N LEU A 334 15.85 -7.97 20.18
CA LEU A 334 16.31 -7.18 21.31
C LEU A 334 17.83 -7.27 21.47
N GLY A 335 18.50 -6.12 21.54
CA GLY A 335 19.89 -6.02 21.99
C GLY A 335 20.00 -6.18 23.53
N PRO A 336 21.23 -6.19 24.08
CA PRO A 336 21.45 -6.48 25.50
C PRO A 336 20.73 -5.53 26.48
N GLU A 337 20.49 -4.30 26.08
CA GLU A 337 19.86 -3.24 26.91
C GLU A 337 18.45 -2.86 26.44
N GLU A 338 17.93 -3.56 25.42
CA GLU A 338 16.60 -3.27 24.88
C GLU A 338 15.54 -4.14 25.55
N HIS A 339 14.38 -3.56 25.77
CA HIS A 339 13.20 -4.23 26.33
C HIS A 339 11.99 -3.97 25.43
N ILE A 340 11.05 -4.90 25.42
CA ILE A 340 9.77 -4.70 24.74
C ILE A 340 9.04 -3.54 25.41
N PRO A 341 8.51 -2.56 24.63
CA PRO A 341 7.81 -1.42 25.19
C PRO A 341 6.56 -1.84 25.99
N GLU A 342 6.25 -1.09 27.07
CA GLU A 342 5.12 -1.37 27.97
C GLU A 342 3.74 -1.34 27.29
N PHE A 343 3.60 -0.62 26.17
CA PHE A 343 2.37 -0.58 25.40
C PHE A 343 2.13 -1.84 24.55
N VAL A 344 3.06 -2.79 24.52
CA VAL A 344 2.88 -4.08 23.85
C VAL A 344 2.21 -5.03 24.85
N ASP A 345 0.92 -5.20 24.66
CA ASP A 345 0.11 -6.07 25.50
C ASP A 345 -0.04 -7.47 24.87
N GLY A 346 -0.10 -8.50 25.71
CA GLY A 346 -0.29 -9.90 25.31
C GLY A 346 0.78 -10.87 25.87
N ASP A 347 0.59 -12.14 25.56
CA ASP A 347 1.51 -13.21 25.96
C ASP A 347 2.78 -13.20 25.11
N ILE A 348 3.89 -12.78 25.70
CA ILE A 348 5.20 -12.73 25.05
C ILE A 348 5.95 -13.99 25.37
N SER A 349 6.40 -14.70 24.32
CA SER A 349 7.24 -15.90 24.45
C SER A 349 8.63 -15.70 23.89
N GLU A 350 9.63 -16.28 24.52
CA GLU A 350 10.99 -16.30 23.95
C GLU A 350 11.02 -17.24 22.74
N TYR A 351 11.56 -16.75 21.62
CA TYR A 351 11.78 -17.56 20.42
C TYR A 351 13.24 -18.04 20.39
N PRO A 352 13.49 -19.33 20.66
CA PRO A 352 14.83 -19.85 20.67
C PRO A 352 15.37 -19.94 19.24
N LEU A 353 16.48 -19.26 18.97
CA LEU A 353 17.14 -19.37 17.67
C LEU A 353 17.99 -20.67 17.64
N PRO A 354 17.79 -21.54 16.64
CA PRO A 354 18.64 -22.67 16.42
C PRO A 354 20.09 -22.20 16.12
N PRO A 355 21.11 -23.00 16.52
CA PRO A 355 22.51 -22.72 16.13
C PRO A 355 22.65 -22.58 14.62
N SER A 356 23.52 -21.68 14.17
CA SER A 356 23.64 -21.33 12.72
C SER A 356 23.96 -22.55 11.84
N GLY A 357 24.67 -23.54 12.35
CA GLY A 357 25.02 -24.79 11.65
C GLY A 357 23.82 -25.73 11.42
N GLN A 358 22.71 -25.54 12.12
CA GLN A 358 21.48 -26.33 11.99
C GLN A 358 20.45 -25.70 11.05
N LEU A 359 20.65 -24.43 10.64
CA LEU A 359 19.73 -23.73 9.78
C LEU A 359 20.12 -23.92 8.31
N PRO A 360 19.13 -24.12 7.42
CA PRO A 360 19.40 -24.16 5.98
C PRO A 360 19.96 -22.80 5.49
N PRO A 361 20.62 -22.75 4.33
CA PRO A 361 20.97 -21.48 3.71
C PRO A 361 19.71 -20.64 3.44
N PRO A 362 19.85 -19.33 3.20
CA PRO A 362 18.69 -18.49 2.82
C PRO A 362 17.92 -19.07 1.64
N SER A 363 16.59 -19.11 1.77
CA SER A 363 15.74 -19.63 0.69
C SER A 363 15.67 -18.62 -0.46
N PRO A 364 15.93 -19.02 -1.71
CA PRO A 364 15.73 -18.16 -2.86
C PRO A 364 14.24 -17.87 -3.05
N ALA A 365 13.90 -16.69 -3.55
CA ALA A 365 12.52 -16.42 -3.91
C ALA A 365 12.06 -17.31 -5.08
N ARG A 366 10.83 -17.82 -5.00
CA ARG A 366 10.23 -18.70 -6.00
C ARG A 366 10.08 -18.02 -7.37
N MET A 367 9.75 -16.71 -7.35
CA MET A 367 9.53 -15.92 -8.55
C MET A 367 10.72 -15.01 -8.85
N ALA A 368 10.80 -14.53 -10.08
CA ALA A 368 11.67 -13.45 -10.50
C ALA A 368 10.83 -12.41 -11.25
N THR A 369 11.12 -11.13 -11.04
CA THR A 369 10.44 -10.04 -11.75
C THR A 369 11.19 -9.67 -13.01
N LEU A 370 10.50 -9.69 -14.14
CA LEU A 370 10.99 -9.18 -15.41
C LEU A 370 10.40 -7.79 -15.67
N TYR A 371 11.24 -6.88 -16.15
CA TYR A 371 10.88 -5.61 -16.73
C TYR A 371 10.74 -5.76 -18.24
N ILE A 372 9.66 -5.24 -18.81
CA ILE A 372 9.43 -5.15 -20.24
C ILE A 372 9.27 -3.68 -20.60
N GLY A 373 10.18 -3.11 -21.41
CA GLY A 373 10.28 -1.68 -21.72
C GLY A 373 9.16 -1.12 -22.59
N LYS A 374 7.96 -1.70 -22.54
CA LYS A 374 6.75 -1.27 -23.25
C LYS A 374 5.51 -1.38 -22.36
N GLY A 375 4.52 -0.49 -22.55
CA GLY A 375 3.35 -0.41 -21.68
C GLY A 375 2.06 -0.04 -22.40
N LYS A 376 1.12 0.57 -21.65
CA LYS A 376 -0.20 0.98 -22.19
C LYS A 376 -0.09 1.96 -23.35
N LYS A 377 0.92 2.86 -23.37
CA LYS A 377 1.16 3.78 -24.48
C LYS A 377 1.49 3.04 -25.79
N ASP A 378 2.08 1.86 -25.69
CA ASP A 378 2.35 0.98 -26.82
C ASP A 378 1.17 0.03 -27.11
N LYS A 379 0.00 0.27 -26.49
CA LYS A 379 -1.23 -0.52 -26.62
C LYS A 379 -1.07 -1.98 -26.18
N LEU A 380 -0.20 -2.24 -25.19
CA LEU A 380 -0.03 -3.57 -24.61
C LEU A 380 -1.09 -3.84 -23.55
N SER A 381 -1.60 -5.07 -23.56
CA SER A 381 -2.47 -5.65 -22.56
C SER A 381 -1.76 -6.80 -21.83
N LYS A 382 -2.32 -7.27 -20.70
CA LYS A 382 -1.83 -8.46 -19.99
C LYS A 382 -1.80 -9.68 -20.92
N GLY A 383 -2.83 -9.86 -21.77
CA GLY A 383 -2.89 -10.97 -22.73
C GLY A 383 -1.78 -10.96 -23.77
N ASP A 384 -1.38 -9.77 -24.24
CA ASP A 384 -0.26 -9.64 -25.20
C ASP A 384 1.06 -10.08 -24.58
N ILE A 385 1.26 -9.76 -23.29
CA ILE A 385 2.46 -10.13 -22.53
C ILE A 385 2.49 -11.63 -22.28
N VAL A 386 1.39 -12.23 -21.85
CA VAL A 386 1.29 -13.71 -21.70
C VAL A 386 1.58 -14.39 -23.04
N GLY A 387 0.95 -13.94 -24.13
CA GLY A 387 1.17 -14.50 -25.45
C GLY A 387 2.62 -14.37 -25.93
N PHE A 388 3.28 -13.26 -25.66
CA PHE A 388 4.69 -13.04 -25.97
C PHE A 388 5.61 -13.97 -25.18
N LEU A 389 5.43 -14.05 -23.87
CA LEU A 389 6.24 -14.89 -22.99
C LEU A 389 6.05 -16.39 -23.27
N CYS A 390 4.83 -16.82 -23.61
CA CYS A 390 4.59 -18.21 -23.99
C CYS A 390 5.18 -18.53 -25.37
N LYS A 391 4.93 -17.69 -26.39
CA LYS A 391 5.32 -17.99 -27.78
C LYS A 391 6.81 -17.77 -28.06
N LYS A 392 7.41 -16.73 -27.47
CA LYS A 392 8.80 -16.34 -27.71
C LYS A 392 9.69 -16.68 -26.51
N GLY A 393 9.19 -16.52 -25.28
CA GLY A 393 9.93 -16.84 -24.06
C GLY A 393 9.97 -18.33 -23.74
N GLY A 394 9.09 -19.14 -24.32
CA GLY A 394 9.03 -20.59 -24.07
C GLY A 394 8.35 -20.97 -22.75
N LEU A 395 7.59 -20.05 -22.14
CA LEU A 395 6.91 -20.33 -20.89
C LEU A 395 5.56 -21.01 -21.08
N THR A 396 5.15 -21.79 -20.08
CA THR A 396 3.76 -22.16 -19.87
C THR A 396 3.03 -21.05 -19.11
N SER A 397 1.73 -20.94 -19.25
CA SER A 397 0.94 -19.95 -18.50
C SER A 397 1.05 -20.13 -16.98
N ALA A 398 1.25 -21.35 -16.51
CA ALA A 398 1.45 -21.66 -15.09
C ALA A 398 2.79 -21.12 -14.53
N ALA A 399 3.77 -20.89 -15.39
CA ALA A 399 5.05 -20.28 -14.99
C ALA A 399 5.01 -18.75 -14.93
N ILE A 400 3.88 -18.13 -15.31
CA ILE A 400 3.68 -16.68 -15.31
C ILE A 400 2.77 -16.31 -14.15
N GLY A 401 3.28 -15.47 -13.25
CA GLY A 401 2.52 -14.92 -12.13
C GLY A 401 1.89 -13.55 -12.44
N ARG A 402 1.89 -12.67 -11.45
CA ARG A 402 1.30 -11.32 -11.55
C ARG A 402 1.91 -10.52 -12.68
N ILE A 403 1.05 -9.80 -13.43
CA ILE A 403 1.43 -8.88 -14.51
C ILE A 403 0.86 -7.50 -14.20
N ASP A 404 1.73 -6.50 -14.13
CA ASP A 404 1.36 -5.09 -13.99
C ASP A 404 1.77 -4.31 -15.25
N VAL A 405 0.78 -3.82 -16.00
CA VAL A 405 1.00 -2.99 -17.20
C VAL A 405 0.91 -1.53 -16.80
N LYS A 406 2.07 -0.85 -16.80
CA LYS A 406 2.17 0.59 -16.55
C LYS A 406 2.07 1.39 -17.85
N GLU A 407 2.14 2.71 -17.78
CA GLU A 407 2.03 3.56 -18.98
C GLU A 407 3.13 3.29 -20.02
N ARG A 408 4.38 3.12 -19.59
CA ARG A 408 5.56 3.00 -20.47
C ARG A 408 6.26 1.65 -20.40
N TYR A 409 5.97 0.83 -19.39
CA TYR A 409 6.62 -0.45 -19.16
C TYR A 409 5.67 -1.43 -18.49
N CYS A 410 6.10 -2.69 -18.39
CA CYS A 410 5.38 -3.71 -17.63
C CYS A 410 6.33 -4.42 -16.67
N TYR A 411 5.80 -4.85 -15.53
CA TYR A 411 6.42 -5.85 -14.67
C TYR A 411 5.69 -7.17 -14.81
N VAL A 412 6.44 -8.25 -14.84
CA VAL A 412 5.91 -9.62 -14.93
C VAL A 412 6.67 -10.52 -13.99
N ALA A 413 5.96 -11.24 -13.14
CA ALA A 413 6.55 -12.31 -12.34
C ALA A 413 6.60 -13.60 -13.16
N VAL A 414 7.74 -14.27 -13.16
CA VAL A 414 7.93 -15.58 -13.75
C VAL A 414 8.62 -16.52 -12.76
N LEU A 415 8.47 -17.83 -12.92
CA LEU A 415 9.25 -18.77 -12.11
C LEU A 415 10.75 -18.47 -12.27
N ARG A 416 11.46 -18.39 -11.15
CA ARG A 416 12.88 -17.99 -11.10
C ARG A 416 13.76 -18.86 -11.96
N GLU A 417 13.51 -20.15 -12.00
CA GLU A 417 14.24 -21.13 -12.79
C GLU A 417 14.15 -20.85 -14.31
N CYS A 418 13.02 -20.28 -14.75
CA CYS A 418 12.78 -19.97 -16.16
C CYS A 418 13.30 -18.59 -16.57
N ALA A 419 13.58 -17.68 -15.63
CA ALA A 419 13.83 -16.27 -15.92
C ALA A 419 15.02 -16.04 -16.87
N GLY A 420 16.12 -16.79 -16.69
CA GLY A 420 17.30 -16.68 -17.55
C GLY A 420 17.03 -17.09 -18.98
N ASP A 421 16.28 -18.17 -19.19
CA ASP A 421 15.91 -18.66 -20.51
C ASP A 421 14.96 -17.68 -21.22
N VAL A 422 13.98 -17.17 -20.51
CA VAL A 422 13.06 -16.16 -21.03
C VAL A 422 13.81 -14.94 -21.55
N ILE A 423 14.74 -14.40 -20.77
CA ILE A 423 15.53 -13.22 -21.17
C ILE A 423 16.34 -13.52 -22.45
N ARG A 424 16.98 -14.70 -22.52
CA ARG A 424 17.73 -15.12 -23.73
C ARG A 424 16.82 -15.26 -24.94
N ASN A 425 15.71 -15.96 -24.79
CA ASN A 425 14.79 -16.27 -25.88
C ASN A 425 14.03 -15.03 -26.41
N THR A 426 13.80 -14.03 -25.52
CA THR A 426 13.10 -12.80 -25.92
C THR A 426 14.04 -11.67 -26.33
N SER A 427 15.36 -11.89 -26.32
CA SER A 427 16.34 -10.89 -26.72
C SER A 427 16.17 -10.52 -28.19
N GLY A 428 15.95 -9.23 -28.48
CA GLY A 428 15.73 -8.71 -29.81
C GLY A 428 14.35 -8.97 -30.42
N GLU A 429 13.50 -9.73 -29.76
CA GLU A 429 12.14 -10.04 -30.22
C GLU A 429 11.20 -8.84 -30.15
N LYS A 430 10.11 -8.92 -30.90
CA LYS A 430 9.08 -7.87 -30.98
C LYS A 430 7.80 -8.34 -30.30
N ILE A 431 7.19 -7.46 -29.51
CA ILE A 431 5.84 -7.62 -28.99
C ILE A 431 4.90 -6.68 -29.77
N LYS A 432 3.87 -7.23 -30.41
CA LYS A 432 2.97 -6.47 -31.33
C LYS A 432 3.73 -5.66 -32.41
N GLY A 433 4.80 -6.22 -32.96
CA GLY A 433 5.60 -5.54 -33.97
C GLY A 433 6.59 -4.50 -33.45
N VAL A 434 6.58 -4.18 -32.14
CA VAL A 434 7.45 -3.19 -31.51
C VAL A 434 8.60 -3.90 -30.78
N LYS A 435 9.84 -3.50 -31.11
CA LYS A 435 11.03 -4.01 -30.42
C LYS A 435 11.01 -3.58 -28.95
N THR A 436 11.27 -4.52 -28.07
CA THR A 436 11.27 -4.27 -26.61
C THR A 436 12.53 -4.83 -25.94
N VAL A 437 12.80 -4.32 -24.74
CA VAL A 437 13.83 -4.85 -23.84
C VAL A 437 13.13 -5.71 -22.80
N VAL A 438 13.70 -6.88 -22.50
CA VAL A 438 13.27 -7.74 -21.39
C VAL A 438 14.48 -8.00 -20.51
N GLU A 439 14.40 -7.59 -19.26
CA GLU A 439 15.50 -7.73 -18.32
C GLU A 439 15.01 -8.05 -16.90
N MET A 440 15.88 -8.61 -16.07
CA MET A 440 15.53 -8.91 -14.69
C MET A 440 15.60 -7.64 -13.83
N VAL A 441 14.58 -7.40 -13.05
CA VAL A 441 14.59 -6.34 -12.01
C VAL A 441 15.48 -6.82 -10.86
N LYS A 442 16.53 -6.06 -10.56
CA LYS A 442 17.50 -6.35 -9.50
C LYS A 442 16.99 -5.97 -8.11
#